data_626184e0b2f7457ae7b7963007b118b0
#
_entry.id   626184e0b2f7457ae7b7963007b118b0
#
_cell.length_a   1.000
_cell.length_b   1.000
_cell.length_c   1.000
_cell.angle_alpha   90.00
_cell.angle_beta   90.00
_cell.angle_gamma   90.00
#
_symmetry.space_group_name_H-M   'P 1'
#
loop_
_entity.id
_entity.type
_entity.pdbx_description
1 polymer ?
#
loop_
_entity_poly.entity_id
_entity_poly.type
_entity_poly.pdbx_seq_one_letter_code
_entity_poly.pdbx_strand_id
1 'polypeptide(L)'
;MTAGPVAVWVTRAEPGASGTAARVAALGFRPVVLPLLETFDLPVDAAALAGDGPLAFTSANGVRAFAGLSPRRDGPVYVVGSATAAAAREAGFRDIREGQGDVAALAARILADPPSGEVLHAAAREPAGDLAGSLLAAGRPARSIAVYATRETRPSPRDLQAALTAPVVLVHSPRAGQGLARALGASPARPLVLGLSPACLAPLEGLDLAGRAAPDSPLETDLMNLLASRR
;
A
#
# COMPACT_ATOMS: atom_id res chain seq x y z
N MET A 1 -36.48 4.20 -16.28
CA MET A 1 -35.74 4.31 -14.99
C MET A 1 -34.27 4.10 -15.32
N THR A 2 -33.47 5.14 -15.29
CA THR A 2 -32.02 5.00 -15.46
C THR A 2 -31.46 4.33 -14.20
N ALA A 3 -30.86 3.15 -14.35
CA ALA A 3 -30.16 2.50 -13.27
C ALA A 3 -29.13 3.48 -12.71
N GLY A 4 -29.08 3.62 -11.38
CA GLY A 4 -28.09 4.48 -10.72
C GLY A 4 -26.65 4.01 -10.97
N PRO A 5 -25.62 4.80 -10.62
CA PRO A 5 -24.24 4.43 -10.88
C PRO A 5 -23.87 3.12 -10.19
N VAL A 6 -23.15 2.27 -10.93
CA VAL A 6 -22.70 0.95 -10.47
C VAL A 6 -21.81 1.10 -9.25
N ALA A 7 -22.08 0.32 -8.19
CA ALA A 7 -21.30 0.33 -6.97
C ALA A 7 -19.95 -0.38 -7.16
N VAL A 8 -18.87 0.19 -6.63
CA VAL A 8 -17.54 -0.40 -6.66
C VAL A 8 -16.97 -0.40 -5.23
N TRP A 9 -16.74 -1.58 -4.68
CA TRP A 9 -16.15 -1.73 -3.36
C TRP A 9 -14.63 -1.54 -3.40
N VAL A 10 -14.14 -0.56 -2.65
CA VAL A 10 -12.71 -0.24 -2.46
C VAL A 10 -12.25 -0.87 -1.15
N THR A 11 -11.37 -1.89 -1.24
CA THR A 11 -10.95 -2.71 -0.09
C THR A 11 -9.64 -2.27 0.56
N ARG A 12 -8.91 -1.33 -0.07
CA ARG A 12 -7.60 -0.89 0.44
C ARG A 12 -7.70 0.01 1.66
N ALA A 13 -6.62 0.00 2.46
CA ALA A 13 -6.49 0.86 3.64
C ALA A 13 -6.33 2.35 3.27
N GLU A 14 -6.67 3.23 4.20
CA GLU A 14 -6.30 4.64 4.13
C GLU A 14 -4.77 4.81 4.24
N PRO A 15 -4.23 5.91 3.70
CA PRO A 15 -4.91 7.00 2.99
C PRO A 15 -5.19 6.71 1.50
N GLY A 16 -4.83 5.54 1.01
CA GLY A 16 -5.02 5.16 -0.40
C GLY A 16 -6.49 4.95 -0.78
N ALA A 17 -7.35 4.56 0.16
CA ALA A 17 -8.76 4.29 -0.09
C ALA A 17 -9.50 5.53 -0.60
N SER A 18 -9.33 6.67 0.06
CA SER A 18 -9.94 7.95 -0.33
C SER A 18 -9.52 8.38 -1.75
N GLY A 19 -8.24 8.24 -2.08
CA GLY A 19 -7.73 8.56 -3.42
C GLY A 19 -8.31 7.65 -4.51
N THR A 20 -8.40 6.33 -4.23
CA THR A 20 -9.05 5.37 -5.15
C THR A 20 -10.54 5.67 -5.28
N ALA A 21 -11.24 5.97 -4.19
CA ALA A 21 -12.67 6.30 -4.22
C ALA A 21 -12.96 7.54 -5.08
N ALA A 22 -12.12 8.58 -4.99
CA ALA A 22 -12.24 9.77 -5.81
C ALA A 22 -12.09 9.45 -7.32
N ARG A 23 -11.12 8.58 -7.69
CA ARG A 23 -10.94 8.14 -9.08
C ARG A 23 -12.13 7.30 -9.57
N VAL A 24 -12.65 6.38 -8.75
CA VAL A 24 -13.85 5.59 -9.04
C VAL A 24 -15.05 6.51 -9.30
N ALA A 25 -15.25 7.53 -8.46
CA ALA A 25 -16.30 8.52 -8.63
C ALA A 25 -16.14 9.34 -9.93
N ALA A 26 -14.92 9.76 -10.24
CA ALA A 26 -14.60 10.49 -11.47
C ALA A 26 -14.91 9.68 -12.74
N LEU A 27 -14.83 8.34 -12.67
CA LEU A 27 -15.26 7.43 -13.72
C LEU A 27 -16.78 7.22 -13.76
N GLY A 28 -17.58 7.87 -12.90
CA GLY A 28 -19.04 7.78 -12.86
C GLY A 28 -19.57 6.53 -12.15
N PHE A 29 -18.75 5.80 -11.41
CA PHE A 29 -19.17 4.74 -10.51
C PHE A 29 -19.48 5.29 -9.11
N ARG A 30 -20.16 4.51 -8.29
CA ARG A 30 -20.43 4.82 -6.88
C ARG A 30 -19.43 4.07 -5.98
N PRO A 31 -18.42 4.73 -5.40
CA PRO A 31 -17.49 4.06 -4.50
C PRO A 31 -18.18 3.63 -3.21
N VAL A 32 -17.86 2.43 -2.74
CA VAL A 32 -18.19 1.90 -1.42
C VAL A 32 -16.87 1.64 -0.72
N VAL A 33 -16.48 2.52 0.20
CA VAL A 33 -15.20 2.41 0.92
C VAL A 33 -15.42 1.58 2.17
N LEU A 34 -14.90 0.36 2.17
CA LEU A 34 -14.86 -0.51 3.34
C LEU A 34 -13.52 -1.26 3.32
N PRO A 35 -12.48 -0.71 3.94
CA PRO A 35 -11.16 -1.32 3.96
C PRO A 35 -11.17 -2.69 4.66
N LEU A 36 -10.50 -3.67 4.06
CA LEU A 36 -10.26 -4.98 4.67
C LEU A 36 -8.93 -5.03 5.45
N LEU A 37 -8.13 -3.98 5.31
CA LEU A 37 -6.88 -3.78 6.04
C LEU A 37 -6.88 -2.37 6.62
N GLU A 38 -6.26 -2.21 7.78
CA GLU A 38 -5.94 -0.91 8.36
C GLU A 38 -4.46 -0.83 8.71
N THR A 39 -3.89 0.34 8.52
CA THR A 39 -2.52 0.66 8.91
C THR A 39 -2.57 1.51 10.16
N PHE A 40 -1.71 1.22 11.13
CA PHE A 40 -1.62 1.97 12.39
C PHE A 40 -0.15 2.15 12.79
N ASP A 41 0.12 3.29 13.42
CA ASP A 41 1.45 3.62 13.90
C ASP A 41 1.80 2.76 15.12
N LEU A 42 3.08 2.41 15.23
CA LEU A 42 3.61 1.67 16.37
C LEU A 42 4.23 2.65 17.37
N PRO A 43 4.09 2.40 18.67
CA PRO A 43 4.85 3.13 19.66
C PRO A 43 6.33 2.79 19.48
N VAL A 44 7.14 3.81 19.24
CA VAL A 44 8.60 3.71 19.07
C VAL A 44 9.26 4.72 19.97
N ASP A 45 10.30 4.29 20.69
CA ASP A 45 11.11 5.20 21.47
C ASP A 45 11.81 6.22 20.54
N ALA A 46 11.67 7.50 20.84
CA ALA A 46 12.31 8.57 20.07
C ALA A 46 13.84 8.40 19.99
N ALA A 47 14.47 7.84 21.03
CA ALA A 47 15.89 7.52 21.03
C ALA A 47 16.25 6.48 19.96
N ALA A 48 15.37 5.54 19.66
CA ALA A 48 15.59 4.57 18.60
C ALA A 48 15.55 5.19 17.19
N LEU A 49 14.85 6.32 17.02
CA LEU A 49 14.80 7.07 15.76
C LEU A 49 15.88 8.16 15.67
N ALA A 50 16.67 8.34 16.73
CA ALA A 50 17.74 9.34 16.76
C ALA A 50 18.90 8.94 15.84
N GLY A 51 19.66 9.95 15.43
CA GLY A 51 20.84 9.84 14.57
C GLY A 51 20.75 10.82 13.40
N ASP A 52 21.89 11.08 12.77
CA ASP A 52 22.06 11.99 11.62
C ASP A 52 22.32 11.24 10.29
N GLY A 53 22.42 9.91 10.34
CA GLY A 53 22.58 9.06 9.16
C GLY A 53 21.37 9.13 8.20
N PRO A 54 21.48 8.58 6.98
CA PRO A 54 20.42 8.64 5.98
C PRO A 54 19.17 7.86 6.39
N LEU A 55 18.01 8.32 5.92
CA LEU A 55 16.74 7.61 6.09
C LEU A 55 16.42 6.78 4.84
N ALA A 56 15.76 5.66 5.04
CA ALA A 56 15.21 4.86 3.96
C ALA A 56 13.74 4.49 4.23
N PHE A 57 12.89 4.58 3.18
CA PHE A 57 11.47 4.25 3.25
C PHE A 57 11.07 3.39 2.06
N THR A 58 10.51 2.24 2.34
CA THR A 58 9.95 1.32 1.33
C THR A 58 8.44 1.49 1.15
N SER A 59 7.82 2.47 1.84
CA SER A 59 6.38 2.75 1.78
C SER A 59 6.08 4.19 2.21
N ALA A 60 5.07 4.79 1.58
CA ALA A 60 4.51 6.08 2.02
C ALA A 60 3.99 6.04 3.47
N ASN A 61 3.53 4.89 3.96
CA ASN A 61 3.10 4.73 5.36
C ASN A 61 4.28 4.84 6.32
N GLY A 62 5.46 4.29 5.95
CA GLY A 62 6.69 4.45 6.73
C GLY A 62 7.11 5.92 6.86
N VAL A 63 6.99 6.67 5.77
CA VAL A 63 7.26 8.13 5.79
C VAL A 63 6.33 8.84 6.76
N ARG A 64 5.02 8.60 6.67
CA ARG A 64 4.01 9.29 7.53
C ARG A 64 4.20 8.92 9.00
N ALA A 65 4.37 7.63 9.30
CA ALA A 65 4.60 7.15 10.66
C ALA A 65 5.88 7.77 11.25
N PHE A 66 6.99 7.74 10.50
CA PHE A 66 8.24 8.38 10.95
C PHE A 66 8.06 9.88 11.17
N ALA A 67 7.37 10.56 10.26
CA ALA A 67 7.12 12.01 10.35
C ALA A 67 6.27 12.40 11.56
N GLY A 68 5.39 11.53 12.01
CA GLY A 68 4.63 11.71 13.26
C GLY A 68 5.43 11.42 14.53
N LEU A 69 6.44 10.54 14.44
CA LEU A 69 7.26 10.11 15.57
C LEU A 69 8.53 10.96 15.77
N SER A 70 9.03 11.60 14.70
CA SER A 70 10.30 12.35 14.72
C SER A 70 10.16 13.68 13.99
N PRO A 71 10.67 14.80 14.54
CA PRO A 71 10.71 16.08 13.87
C PRO A 71 11.79 16.16 12.78
N ARG A 72 12.67 15.18 12.69
CA ARG A 72 13.80 15.18 11.76
C ARG A 72 13.33 15.23 10.30
N ARG A 73 13.88 16.20 9.52
CA ARG A 73 13.59 16.37 8.08
C ARG A 73 14.84 16.63 7.23
N ASP A 74 16.01 16.67 7.86
CA ASP A 74 17.32 16.90 7.24
C ASP A 74 17.99 15.58 6.83
N GLY A 75 19.00 15.71 5.96
CA GLY A 75 19.78 14.61 5.42
C GLY A 75 19.14 13.88 4.23
N PRO A 76 19.87 12.95 3.62
CA PRO A 76 19.40 12.20 2.45
C PRO A 76 18.34 11.17 2.85
N VAL A 77 17.28 11.11 2.01
CA VAL A 77 16.15 10.21 2.18
C VAL A 77 16.03 9.33 0.94
N TYR A 78 16.23 8.05 1.11
CA TYR A 78 16.11 7.06 0.05
C TYR A 78 14.70 6.45 0.07
N VAL A 79 14.03 6.45 -1.09
CA VAL A 79 12.65 5.97 -1.20
C VAL A 79 12.51 4.98 -2.36
N VAL A 80 11.64 3.99 -2.19
CA VAL A 80 11.48 2.90 -3.16
C VAL A 80 10.93 3.36 -4.51
N GLY A 81 10.16 4.46 -4.55
CA GLY A 81 9.55 4.95 -5.79
C GLY A 81 8.70 6.19 -5.59
N SER A 82 8.06 6.65 -6.67
CA SER A 82 7.42 7.97 -6.80
C SER A 82 6.31 8.24 -5.76
N ALA A 83 5.48 7.25 -5.43
CA ALA A 83 4.43 7.42 -4.41
C ALA A 83 5.03 7.67 -3.01
N THR A 84 6.14 7.00 -2.67
CA THR A 84 6.86 7.21 -1.42
C THR A 84 7.60 8.54 -1.43
N ALA A 85 8.15 8.94 -2.58
CA ALA A 85 8.78 10.24 -2.77
C ALA A 85 7.80 11.40 -2.60
N ALA A 86 6.59 11.28 -3.15
CA ALA A 86 5.53 12.26 -2.96
C ALA A 86 5.20 12.43 -1.47
N ALA A 87 4.99 11.32 -0.74
CA ALA A 87 4.75 11.36 0.70
C ALA A 87 5.93 11.98 1.48
N ALA A 88 7.18 11.72 1.06
CA ALA A 88 8.35 12.33 1.69
C ALA A 88 8.41 13.86 1.47
N ARG A 89 8.06 14.34 0.27
CA ARG A 89 7.96 15.79 -0.01
C ARG A 89 6.85 16.44 0.82
N GLU A 90 5.68 15.82 0.87
CA GLU A 90 4.55 16.28 1.70
C GLU A 90 4.91 16.33 3.20
N ALA A 91 5.72 15.37 3.67
CA ALA A 91 6.22 15.36 5.04
C ALA A 91 7.34 16.38 5.33
N GLY A 92 7.82 17.11 4.30
CA GLY A 92 8.83 18.17 4.44
C GLY A 92 10.29 17.74 4.22
N PHE A 93 10.54 16.51 3.76
CA PHE A 93 11.88 16.08 3.36
C PHE A 93 12.29 16.74 2.03
N ARG A 94 13.57 17.07 1.85
CA ARG A 94 14.06 17.83 0.69
C ARG A 94 15.07 17.06 -0.17
N ASP A 95 16.05 16.36 0.44
CA ASP A 95 17.05 15.55 -0.28
C ASP A 95 16.51 14.14 -0.49
N ILE A 96 15.63 13.97 -1.50
CA ILE A 96 14.94 12.71 -1.78
C ILE A 96 15.57 12.02 -2.98
N ARG A 97 16.00 10.78 -2.79
CA ARG A 97 16.68 9.92 -3.76
C ARG A 97 15.81 8.70 -4.06
N GLU A 98 15.21 8.67 -5.25
CA GLU A 98 14.28 7.61 -5.65
C GLU A 98 15.02 6.37 -6.16
N GLY A 99 14.55 5.19 -5.73
CA GLY A 99 14.85 3.89 -6.32
C GLY A 99 13.88 3.58 -7.49
N GLN A 100 14.00 2.37 -8.06
CA GLN A 100 13.23 1.96 -9.24
C GLN A 100 12.13 0.95 -8.91
N GLY A 101 11.40 1.13 -7.81
CA GLY A 101 10.13 0.44 -7.56
C GLY A 101 10.18 -0.73 -6.58
N ASP A 102 11.33 -1.33 -6.25
CA ASP A 102 11.44 -2.41 -5.28
C ASP A 102 12.58 -2.24 -4.28
N VAL A 103 12.62 -3.11 -3.27
CA VAL A 103 13.60 -3.07 -2.18
C VAL A 103 15.03 -3.36 -2.68
N ALA A 104 15.18 -4.25 -3.66
CA ALA A 104 16.49 -4.60 -4.22
C ALA A 104 17.07 -3.43 -5.03
N ALA A 105 16.25 -2.77 -5.85
CA ALA A 105 16.64 -1.57 -6.58
C ALA A 105 16.98 -0.41 -5.63
N LEU A 106 16.26 -0.27 -4.51
CA LEU A 106 16.58 0.72 -3.49
C LEU A 106 17.93 0.42 -2.81
N ALA A 107 18.20 -0.84 -2.45
CA ALA A 107 19.50 -1.26 -1.93
C ALA A 107 20.63 -0.95 -2.91
N ALA A 108 20.46 -1.32 -4.19
CA ALA A 108 21.43 -1.02 -5.24
C ALA A 108 21.68 0.49 -5.39
N ARG A 109 20.62 1.32 -5.31
CA ARG A 109 20.74 2.78 -5.37
C ARG A 109 21.54 3.35 -4.21
N ILE A 110 21.34 2.83 -2.98
CA ILE A 110 22.11 3.25 -1.79
C ILE A 110 23.58 2.84 -1.92
N LEU A 111 23.84 1.63 -2.45
CA LEU A 111 25.20 1.11 -2.61
C LEU A 111 25.98 1.79 -3.74
N ALA A 112 25.31 2.25 -4.79
CA ALA A 112 25.93 2.98 -5.90
C ALA A 112 26.44 4.38 -5.51
N ASP A 113 25.82 5.02 -4.54
CA ASP A 113 26.20 6.34 -4.01
C ASP A 113 26.05 6.28 -2.47
N PRO A 114 27.00 5.61 -1.78
CA PRO A 114 26.84 5.29 -0.38
C PRO A 114 26.94 6.55 0.49
N PRO A 115 25.87 6.90 1.21
CA PRO A 115 25.88 8.04 2.10
C PRO A 115 26.78 7.80 3.33
N SER A 116 27.20 8.83 4.03
CA SER A 116 27.87 8.68 5.32
C SER A 116 26.89 8.28 6.43
N GLY A 117 27.35 7.55 7.45
CA GLY A 117 26.55 7.14 8.59
C GLY A 117 25.72 5.85 8.37
N GLU A 118 25.05 5.40 9.40
CA GLU A 118 24.18 4.23 9.39
C GLU A 118 22.82 4.54 8.73
N VAL A 119 22.37 3.70 7.80
CA VAL A 119 21.05 3.86 7.17
C VAL A 119 19.95 3.41 8.13
N LEU A 120 19.03 4.32 8.49
CA LEU A 120 17.84 3.99 9.25
C LEU A 120 16.66 3.70 8.29
N HIS A 121 16.24 2.45 8.19
CA HIS A 121 15.04 2.05 7.48
C HIS A 121 13.82 2.09 8.41
N ALA A 122 12.97 3.09 8.27
CA ALA A 122 11.69 3.14 8.97
C ALA A 122 10.64 2.30 8.21
N ALA A 123 10.39 1.10 8.73
CA ALA A 123 9.72 0.02 8.04
C ALA A 123 8.33 -0.32 8.59
N ALA A 124 7.61 -1.18 7.87
CA ALA A 124 6.51 -1.95 8.44
C ALA A 124 7.04 -2.97 9.45
N ARG A 125 6.20 -3.44 10.37
CA ARG A 125 6.51 -4.59 11.23
C ARG A 125 6.77 -5.86 10.40
N GLU A 126 6.05 -6.01 9.29
CA GLU A 126 6.20 -7.10 8.32
C GLU A 126 6.53 -6.47 6.96
N PRO A 127 7.82 -6.18 6.68
CA PRO A 127 8.21 -5.55 5.43
C PRO A 127 8.18 -6.56 4.27
N ALA A 128 7.95 -6.07 3.05
CA ALA A 128 7.95 -6.90 1.84
C ALA A 128 9.36 -7.39 1.41
N GLY A 129 10.42 -6.88 2.05
CA GLY A 129 11.81 -7.27 1.81
C GLY A 129 12.73 -6.76 2.91
N ASP A 130 13.91 -7.33 3.02
CA ASP A 130 14.92 -6.98 4.04
C ASP A 130 15.96 -6.01 3.46
N LEU A 131 15.66 -4.72 3.47
CA LEU A 131 16.59 -3.67 3.03
C LEU A 131 17.82 -3.61 3.93
N ALA A 132 17.64 -3.63 5.25
CA ALA A 132 18.76 -3.50 6.18
C ALA A 132 19.71 -4.69 6.10
N GLY A 133 19.18 -5.91 6.05
CA GLY A 133 19.99 -7.12 5.85
C GLY A 133 20.75 -7.11 4.52
N SER A 134 20.13 -6.65 3.43
CA SER A 134 20.79 -6.49 2.13
C SER A 134 21.96 -5.51 2.18
N LEU A 135 21.80 -4.37 2.87
CA LEU A 135 22.85 -3.36 3.04
C LEU A 135 23.97 -3.89 3.94
N LEU A 136 23.65 -4.55 5.05
CA LEU A 136 24.61 -5.15 5.96
C LEU A 136 25.45 -6.23 5.27
N ALA A 137 24.84 -7.09 4.48
CA ALA A 137 25.53 -8.11 3.69
C ALA A 137 26.52 -7.52 2.68
N ALA A 138 26.25 -6.30 2.20
CA ALA A 138 27.15 -5.52 1.34
C ALA A 138 28.16 -4.64 2.12
N GLY A 139 28.30 -4.83 3.44
CA GLY A 139 29.22 -4.08 4.29
C GLY A 139 28.77 -2.66 4.63
N ARG A 140 27.48 -2.33 4.39
CA ARG A 140 26.91 -1.01 4.68
C ARG A 140 26.15 -1.02 5.99
N PRO A 141 26.55 -0.21 7.00
CA PRO A 141 25.80 -0.11 8.26
C PRO A 141 24.35 0.33 8.01
N ALA A 142 23.42 -0.47 8.49
CA ALA A 142 21.99 -0.22 8.36
C ALA A 142 21.22 -0.90 9.49
N ARG A 143 20.08 -0.31 9.87
CA ARG A 143 19.12 -0.91 10.80
C ARG A 143 17.69 -0.64 10.37
N SER A 144 16.80 -1.56 10.67
CA SER A 144 15.37 -1.39 10.48
C SER A 144 14.64 -1.17 11.80
N ILE A 145 13.71 -0.22 11.80
CA ILE A 145 12.79 0.00 12.92
C ILE A 145 11.37 -0.06 12.39
N ALA A 146 10.55 -0.90 13.00
CA ALA A 146 9.14 -0.97 12.67
C ALA A 146 8.41 0.26 13.27
N VAL A 147 7.94 1.16 12.42
CA VAL A 147 7.23 2.39 12.80
C VAL A 147 5.73 2.29 12.57
N TYR A 148 5.27 1.30 11.79
CA TYR A 148 3.86 1.03 11.56
C TYR A 148 3.60 -0.47 11.37
N ALA A 149 2.35 -0.86 11.49
CA ALA A 149 1.90 -2.21 11.15
C ALA A 149 0.58 -2.15 10.39
N THR A 150 0.27 -3.24 9.67
CA THR A 150 -1.01 -3.43 9.00
C THR A 150 -1.70 -4.65 9.60
N ARG A 151 -2.97 -4.53 9.92
CA ARG A 151 -3.81 -5.63 10.37
C ARG A 151 -5.10 -5.73 9.57
N GLU A 152 -5.76 -6.86 9.65
CA GLU A 152 -7.09 -7.01 9.09
C GLU A 152 -8.11 -6.22 9.90
N THR A 153 -9.01 -5.56 9.18
CA THR A 153 -10.17 -4.93 9.80
C THR A 153 -11.22 -5.98 10.17
N ARG A 154 -12.09 -5.62 11.09
CA ARG A 154 -13.29 -6.40 11.43
C ARG A 154 -14.52 -5.53 11.19
N PRO A 155 -14.96 -5.39 9.93
CA PRO A 155 -16.15 -4.61 9.62
C PRO A 155 -17.36 -5.14 10.38
N SER A 156 -18.31 -4.24 10.69
CA SER A 156 -19.57 -4.72 11.24
C SER A 156 -20.29 -5.63 10.23
N PRO A 157 -21.10 -6.61 10.68
CA PRO A 157 -21.86 -7.47 9.77
C PRO A 157 -22.75 -6.66 8.81
N ARG A 158 -23.32 -5.54 9.26
CA ARG A 158 -24.13 -4.65 8.45
C ARG A 158 -23.33 -4.00 7.33
N ASP A 159 -22.14 -3.45 7.65
CA ASP A 159 -21.30 -2.76 6.66
C ASP A 159 -20.74 -3.75 5.65
N LEU A 160 -20.33 -4.93 6.11
CA LEU A 160 -19.87 -6.00 5.23
C LEU A 160 -20.98 -6.45 4.27
N GLN A 161 -22.19 -6.69 4.76
CA GLN A 161 -23.33 -7.04 3.91
C GLN A 161 -23.63 -5.94 2.88
N ALA A 162 -23.57 -4.67 3.28
CA ALA A 162 -23.74 -3.56 2.35
C ALA A 162 -22.64 -3.52 1.28
N ALA A 163 -21.38 -3.76 1.64
CA ALA A 163 -20.28 -3.80 0.68
C ALA A 163 -20.37 -5.00 -0.28
N LEU A 164 -20.82 -6.15 0.20
CA LEU A 164 -21.04 -7.37 -0.60
C LEU A 164 -22.13 -7.22 -1.67
N THR A 165 -22.97 -6.18 -1.61
CA THR A 165 -23.93 -5.87 -2.71
C THR A 165 -23.26 -5.20 -3.90
N ALA A 166 -22.01 -4.75 -3.78
CA ALA A 166 -21.29 -4.12 -4.89
C ALA A 166 -20.93 -5.16 -5.96
N PRO A 167 -21.35 -4.94 -7.23
CA PRO A 167 -21.07 -5.89 -8.31
C PRO A 167 -19.60 -5.89 -8.73
N VAL A 168 -18.82 -4.90 -8.34
CA VAL A 168 -17.38 -4.78 -8.64
C VAL A 168 -16.61 -4.54 -7.34
N VAL A 169 -15.46 -5.22 -7.19
CA VAL A 169 -14.56 -5.08 -6.05
C VAL A 169 -13.14 -4.80 -6.54
N LEU A 170 -12.48 -3.80 -5.96
CA LEU A 170 -11.07 -3.47 -6.23
C LEU A 170 -10.17 -4.01 -5.12
N VAL A 171 -9.10 -4.73 -5.49
CA VAL A 171 -8.14 -5.34 -4.57
C VAL A 171 -6.72 -4.88 -4.90
N HIS A 172 -6.02 -4.29 -3.92
CA HIS A 172 -4.72 -3.64 -4.13
C HIS A 172 -3.53 -4.39 -3.50
N SER A 173 -3.78 -5.51 -2.82
CA SER A 173 -2.72 -6.33 -2.24
C SER A 173 -3.17 -7.78 -2.07
N PRO A 174 -2.24 -8.76 -2.07
CA PRO A 174 -2.57 -10.17 -1.79
C PRO A 174 -3.26 -10.36 -0.44
N ARG A 175 -2.85 -9.60 0.58
CA ARG A 175 -3.44 -9.67 1.93
C ARG A 175 -4.89 -9.16 1.95
N ALA A 176 -5.21 -8.11 1.18
CA ALA A 176 -6.60 -7.68 0.99
C ALA A 176 -7.41 -8.73 0.22
N GLY A 177 -6.79 -9.41 -0.76
CA GLY A 177 -7.38 -10.55 -1.46
C GLY A 177 -7.74 -11.69 -0.52
N GLN A 178 -6.89 -12.04 0.44
CA GLN A 178 -7.19 -13.02 1.48
C GLN A 178 -8.39 -12.62 2.34
N GLY A 179 -8.46 -11.36 2.77
CA GLY A 179 -9.60 -10.81 3.51
C GLY A 179 -10.90 -10.90 2.69
N LEU A 180 -10.83 -10.54 1.40
CA LEU A 180 -11.97 -10.64 0.49
C LEU A 180 -12.41 -12.10 0.27
N ALA A 181 -11.46 -13.03 0.12
CA ALA A 181 -11.77 -14.45 -0.04
C ALA A 181 -12.58 -14.99 1.14
N ARG A 182 -12.20 -14.64 2.37
CA ARG A 182 -12.97 -15.02 3.59
C ARG A 182 -14.36 -14.40 3.60
N ALA A 183 -14.50 -13.12 3.21
CA ALA A 183 -15.78 -12.43 3.18
C ALA A 183 -16.72 -13.05 2.15
N LEU A 184 -16.22 -13.39 0.96
CA LEU A 184 -16.99 -13.99 -0.12
C LEU A 184 -17.32 -15.47 0.13
N GLY A 185 -16.41 -16.24 0.77
CA GLY A 185 -16.66 -17.65 1.08
C GLY A 185 -17.84 -17.88 2.02
N ALA A 186 -18.24 -16.87 2.79
CA ALA A 186 -19.41 -16.87 3.66
C ALA A 186 -20.65 -16.18 3.02
N SER A 187 -20.61 -15.82 1.72
CA SER A 187 -21.62 -15.01 1.06
C SER A 187 -22.04 -15.61 -0.29
N PRO A 188 -23.30 -15.47 -0.72
CA PRO A 188 -23.74 -15.81 -2.08
C PRO A 188 -23.31 -14.78 -3.13
N ALA A 189 -22.65 -13.68 -2.75
CA ALA A 189 -22.23 -12.64 -3.68
C ALA A 189 -21.21 -13.16 -4.71
N ARG A 190 -21.38 -12.72 -5.96
CA ARG A 190 -20.53 -13.10 -7.10
C ARG A 190 -20.04 -11.85 -7.82
N PRO A 191 -19.19 -11.01 -7.20
CA PRO A 191 -18.73 -9.79 -7.84
C PRO A 191 -17.72 -10.07 -8.96
N LEU A 192 -17.54 -9.11 -9.85
CA LEU A 192 -16.35 -8.97 -10.66
C LEU A 192 -15.23 -8.41 -9.78
N VAL A 193 -14.10 -9.11 -9.66
CA VAL A 193 -12.96 -8.66 -8.86
C VAL A 193 -11.82 -8.17 -9.76
N LEU A 194 -11.45 -6.92 -9.58
CA LEU A 194 -10.32 -6.31 -10.29
C LEU A 194 -9.15 -6.13 -9.29
N GLY A 195 -8.05 -6.83 -9.55
CA GLY A 195 -6.82 -6.76 -8.75
C GLY A 195 -5.80 -5.80 -9.34
N LEU A 196 -5.01 -5.14 -8.52
CA LEU A 196 -3.89 -4.31 -8.98
C LEU A 196 -2.83 -5.15 -9.73
N SER A 197 -2.72 -6.43 -9.38
CA SER A 197 -1.87 -7.42 -10.04
C SER A 197 -2.45 -8.82 -9.90
N PRO A 198 -1.98 -9.81 -10.69
CA PRO A 198 -2.40 -11.21 -10.54
C PRO A 198 -2.22 -11.75 -9.12
N ALA A 199 -1.15 -11.37 -8.41
CA ALA A 199 -0.91 -11.76 -7.02
C ALA A 199 -2.03 -11.32 -6.06
N CYS A 200 -2.72 -10.21 -6.33
CA CYS A 200 -3.87 -9.76 -5.54
C CYS A 200 -5.08 -10.70 -5.71
N LEU A 201 -5.16 -11.41 -6.82
CA LEU A 201 -6.28 -12.29 -7.19
C LEU A 201 -6.04 -13.76 -6.82
N ALA A 202 -4.79 -14.17 -6.60
CA ALA A 202 -4.43 -15.56 -6.26
C ALA A 202 -5.23 -16.11 -5.05
N PRO A 203 -5.47 -15.36 -3.96
CA PRO A 203 -6.28 -15.87 -2.84
C PRO A 203 -7.75 -16.14 -3.18
N LEU A 204 -8.22 -15.68 -4.33
CA LEU A 204 -9.62 -15.83 -4.80
C LEU A 204 -9.79 -17.01 -5.77
N GLU A 205 -8.74 -17.78 -6.02
CA GLU A 205 -8.82 -18.96 -6.85
C GLU A 205 -9.79 -19.99 -6.24
N GLY A 206 -10.57 -20.64 -7.12
CA GLY A 206 -11.60 -21.59 -6.70
C GLY A 206 -12.90 -20.99 -6.21
N LEU A 207 -13.00 -19.67 -6.00
CA LEU A 207 -14.27 -19.01 -5.68
C LEU A 207 -15.11 -18.80 -6.94
N ASP A 208 -16.42 -19.00 -6.80
CA ASP A 208 -17.40 -18.71 -7.85
C ASP A 208 -17.65 -17.19 -7.90
N LEU A 209 -17.12 -16.54 -8.93
CA LEU A 209 -17.13 -15.08 -9.12
C LEU A 209 -17.68 -14.76 -10.53
N ALA A 210 -18.25 -13.57 -10.72
CA ALA A 210 -18.62 -13.08 -12.05
C ALA A 210 -17.41 -12.93 -12.99
N GLY A 211 -16.22 -12.73 -12.41
CA GLY A 211 -14.96 -12.70 -13.15
C GLY A 211 -13.81 -12.17 -12.29
N ARG A 212 -12.60 -12.33 -12.81
CA ARG A 212 -11.36 -11.79 -12.21
C ARG A 212 -10.50 -11.22 -13.32
N ALA A 213 -9.92 -10.03 -13.10
CA ALA A 213 -8.97 -9.43 -14.02
C ALA A 213 -7.97 -8.54 -13.29
N ALA A 214 -6.77 -8.45 -13.85
CA ALA A 214 -5.73 -7.51 -13.43
C ALA A 214 -5.13 -6.86 -14.67
N PRO A 215 -4.62 -5.61 -14.57
CA PRO A 215 -3.90 -4.98 -15.66
C PRO A 215 -2.51 -5.62 -15.83
N ASP A 216 -1.88 -5.39 -16.98
CA ASP A 216 -0.52 -5.87 -17.27
C ASP A 216 0.54 -5.21 -16.39
N SER A 217 0.33 -3.94 -16.04
CA SER A 217 1.20 -3.20 -15.12
C SER A 217 0.47 -2.94 -13.79
N PRO A 218 1.13 -3.11 -12.62
CA PRO A 218 0.51 -2.92 -11.31
C PRO A 218 0.43 -1.43 -10.93
N LEU A 219 -0.09 -0.61 -11.85
CA LEU A 219 -0.32 0.81 -11.66
C LEU A 219 -1.78 1.10 -11.37
N GLU A 220 -2.04 2.04 -10.47
CA GLU A 220 -3.41 2.46 -10.14
C GLU A 220 -4.16 3.01 -11.37
N THR A 221 -3.46 3.71 -12.26
CA THR A 221 -4.03 4.21 -13.53
C THR A 221 -4.52 3.09 -14.42
N ASP A 222 -3.77 1.99 -14.50
CA ASP A 222 -4.13 0.86 -15.35
C ASP A 222 -5.29 0.05 -14.75
N LEU A 223 -5.35 -0.06 -13.42
CA LEU A 223 -6.51 -0.61 -12.72
C LEU A 223 -7.77 0.25 -12.98
N MET A 224 -7.66 1.58 -12.97
CA MET A 224 -8.77 2.48 -13.28
C MET A 224 -9.19 2.37 -14.76
N ASN A 225 -8.26 2.23 -15.69
CA ASN A 225 -8.56 1.99 -17.11
C ASN A 225 -9.30 0.66 -17.29
N LEU A 226 -8.86 -0.40 -16.60
CA LEU A 226 -9.53 -1.69 -16.59
C LEU A 226 -10.96 -1.58 -16.02
N LEU A 227 -11.17 -0.83 -14.94
CA LEU A 227 -12.51 -0.55 -14.40
C LEU A 227 -13.37 0.19 -15.41
N ALA A 228 -12.84 1.23 -16.06
CA ALA A 228 -13.56 2.04 -17.05
C ALA A 228 -14.05 1.21 -18.24
N SER A 229 -13.31 0.17 -18.66
CA SER A 229 -13.70 -0.75 -19.74
C SER A 229 -14.87 -1.70 -19.37
N ARG A 230 -15.36 -1.67 -18.14
CA ARG A 230 -16.46 -2.50 -17.64
C ARG A 230 -17.78 -1.72 -17.45
N ARG A 231 -17.88 -0.56 -18.08
CA ARG A 231 -19.12 0.23 -18.16
C ARG A 231 -20.19 -0.40 -19.01
#